data_e3e65076d77c39a3dcd9c199efabef10
#
_entry.id   e3e65076d77c39a3dcd9c199efabef10
#
_cell.length_a   1.000
_cell.length_b   1.000
_cell.length_c   1.000
_cell.angle_alpha   90.00
_cell.angle_beta   90.00
_cell.angle_gamma   90.00
#
_symmetry.space_group_name_H-M   'P 1'
#
loop_
_entity.id
_entity.type
_entity.pdbx_description
1 polymer ?
#
loop_
_entity_poly.entity_id
_entity_poly.type
_entity_poly.pdbx_seq_one_letter_code
_entity_poly.pdbx_strand_id
1 'polypeptide(L)'
;MVKTKSYKEHLLKQLQKPSEAAAYLNAALHDDDPHVFLLALRDIAEAKGGMGWLADEAALNRESLYRTLSLKGNPRLFNLLAVLGAVGLELSIQTKPKCAHV
;
A
#
# COMPACT_ATOMS: atom_id res chain seq x y z
N MET A 1 22.36 9.87 -6.58
CA MET A 1 21.69 9.10 -7.59
C MET A 1 20.22 9.49 -7.69
N VAL A 2 19.76 9.60 -8.84
CA VAL A 2 18.42 10.07 -9.08
C VAL A 2 17.50 8.93 -9.45
N LYS A 3 16.32 8.95 -8.87
CA LYS A 3 15.31 7.99 -9.26
C LYS A 3 14.76 8.41 -10.59
N THR A 4 14.97 7.59 -11.56
CA THR A 4 14.57 7.92 -12.90
C THR A 4 13.20 7.35 -13.18
N LYS A 5 12.67 7.78 -14.30
CA LYS A 5 11.45 7.25 -14.81
C LYS A 5 11.55 5.73 -15.00
N SER A 6 12.70 5.25 -15.46
CA SER A 6 12.95 3.84 -15.63
C SER A 6 12.81 3.07 -14.32
N TYR A 7 13.34 3.63 -13.24
CA TYR A 7 13.24 2.99 -11.94
C TYR A 7 11.80 2.84 -11.53
N LYS A 8 11.02 3.89 -11.68
CA LYS A 8 9.62 3.86 -11.29
C LYS A 8 8.82 2.90 -12.16
N GLU A 9 9.09 2.89 -13.45
CA GLU A 9 8.41 1.98 -14.35
C GLU A 9 8.68 0.53 -13.98
N HIS A 10 9.92 0.24 -13.62
CA HIS A 10 10.31 -1.10 -13.21
C HIS A 10 9.58 -1.52 -11.92
N LEU A 11 9.54 -0.61 -10.95
CA LEU A 11 8.85 -0.86 -9.69
C LEU A 11 7.37 -1.13 -9.92
N LEU A 12 6.71 -0.29 -10.70
CA LEU A 12 5.29 -0.47 -10.95
C LEU A 12 5.00 -1.78 -11.65
N LYS A 13 5.88 -2.17 -12.55
CA LYS A 13 5.72 -3.44 -13.25
C LYS A 13 5.82 -4.62 -12.27
N GLN A 14 6.75 -4.55 -11.34
CA GLN A 14 6.89 -5.59 -10.33
C GLN A 14 5.66 -5.65 -9.43
N LEU A 15 5.13 -4.51 -9.06
CA LEU A 15 4.01 -4.45 -8.13
C LEU A 15 2.70 -4.95 -8.72
N GLN A 16 2.67 -5.23 -10.01
CA GLN A 16 1.49 -5.86 -10.60
C GLN A 16 1.35 -7.31 -10.17
N LYS A 17 2.42 -7.93 -9.72
CA LYS A 17 2.37 -9.30 -9.23
C LYS A 17 1.92 -9.32 -7.77
N PRO A 18 0.90 -10.10 -7.42
CA PRO A 18 0.40 -10.11 -6.04
C PRO A 18 1.46 -10.43 -5.00
N SER A 19 2.33 -11.39 -5.27
CA SER A 19 3.36 -11.75 -4.30
C SER A 19 4.35 -10.62 -4.09
N GLU A 20 4.70 -9.89 -5.15
CA GLU A 20 5.61 -8.77 -5.04
C GLU A 20 4.96 -7.61 -4.29
N ALA A 21 3.68 -7.37 -4.55
CA ALA A 21 2.95 -6.32 -3.84
C ALA A 21 2.86 -6.63 -2.35
N ALA A 22 2.58 -7.88 -2.01
CA ALA A 22 2.51 -8.28 -0.61
C ALA A 22 3.85 -8.09 0.09
N ALA A 23 4.94 -8.49 -0.57
CA ALA A 23 6.27 -8.33 0.01
C ALA A 23 6.61 -6.84 0.21
N TYR A 24 6.24 -6.02 -0.75
CA TYR A 24 6.49 -4.59 -0.69
C TYR A 24 5.78 -3.96 0.51
N LEU A 25 4.50 -4.31 0.70
CA LEU A 25 3.74 -3.80 1.83
C LEU A 25 4.26 -4.30 3.16
N ASN A 26 4.62 -5.57 3.22
CA ASN A 26 5.15 -6.13 4.46
C ASN A 26 6.45 -5.43 4.86
N ALA A 27 7.30 -5.14 3.88
CA ALA A 27 8.53 -4.41 4.16
C ALA A 27 8.22 -3.00 4.67
N ALA A 28 7.22 -2.35 4.08
CA ALA A 28 6.83 -1.00 4.50
C ALA A 28 6.30 -0.98 5.93
N LEU A 29 5.65 -2.06 6.36
CA LEU A 29 5.12 -2.14 7.72
C LEU A 29 6.21 -2.15 8.78
N HIS A 30 7.41 -2.53 8.41
CA HIS A 30 8.53 -2.59 9.35
C HIS A 30 9.25 -1.26 9.48
N ASP A 31 8.83 -0.25 8.73
CA ASP A 31 9.40 1.08 8.87
C ASP A 31 8.93 1.71 10.18
N ASP A 32 9.76 2.59 10.73
CA ASP A 32 9.41 3.27 11.98
C ASP A 32 8.17 4.15 11.82
N ASP A 33 7.97 4.69 10.62
CA ASP A 33 6.83 5.55 10.35
C ASP A 33 5.74 4.73 9.65
N PRO A 34 4.60 4.52 10.31
CA PRO A 34 3.53 3.72 9.70
C PRO A 34 2.95 4.34 8.44
N HIS A 35 3.19 5.63 8.22
CA HIS A 35 2.69 6.27 7.00
C HIS A 35 3.41 5.77 5.75
N VAL A 36 4.58 5.18 5.91
CA VAL A 36 5.29 4.57 4.77
C VAL A 36 4.45 3.46 4.17
N PHE A 37 3.72 2.73 5.01
CA PHE A 37 2.80 1.70 4.53
C PHE A 37 1.72 2.30 3.61
N LEU A 38 1.20 3.47 3.98
CA LEU A 38 0.17 4.12 3.18
C LEU A 38 0.71 4.56 1.82
N LEU A 39 1.94 5.04 1.79
CA LEU A 39 2.56 5.41 0.53
C LEU A 39 2.82 4.18 -0.34
N ALA A 40 3.18 3.07 0.28
CA ALA A 40 3.38 1.82 -0.45
C ALA A 40 2.07 1.37 -1.09
N LEU A 41 0.95 1.53 -0.39
CA LEU A 41 -0.36 1.22 -0.95
C LEU A 41 -0.66 2.07 -2.18
N ARG A 42 -0.26 3.34 -2.16
CA ARG A 42 -0.45 4.21 -3.32
C ARG A 42 0.36 3.71 -4.51
N ASP A 43 1.58 3.26 -4.27
CA ASP A 43 2.41 2.71 -5.34
C ASP A 43 1.74 1.50 -5.98
N ILE A 44 1.17 0.64 -5.15
CA ILE A 44 0.48 -0.55 -5.67
C ILE A 44 -0.76 -0.16 -6.45
N ALA A 45 -1.52 0.82 -5.95
CA ALA A 45 -2.69 1.32 -6.67
C ALA A 45 -2.28 1.87 -8.03
N GLU A 46 -1.18 2.63 -8.06
CA GLU A 46 -0.68 3.19 -9.29
C GLU A 46 -0.30 2.10 -10.29
N ALA A 47 0.28 1.02 -9.79
CA ALA A 47 0.67 -0.10 -10.63
C ALA A 47 -0.54 -0.81 -11.23
N LYS A 48 -1.67 -0.79 -10.52
CA LYS A 48 -2.84 -1.53 -10.95
C LYS A 48 -3.84 -0.71 -11.78
N GLY A 49 -3.71 0.60 -11.78
CA GLY A 49 -4.65 1.41 -12.55
C GLY A 49 -4.80 2.83 -12.07
N GLY A 50 -4.19 3.14 -10.93
CA GLY A 50 -4.22 4.50 -10.40
C GLY A 50 -5.24 4.68 -9.29
N MET A 51 -5.20 5.85 -8.67
CA MET A 51 -6.06 6.14 -7.54
C MET A 51 -7.54 6.21 -7.91
N GLY A 52 -7.84 6.67 -9.11
CA GLY A 52 -9.23 6.70 -9.56
C GLY A 52 -9.78 5.29 -9.69
N TRP A 53 -9.00 4.39 -10.28
CA TRP A 53 -9.37 3.00 -10.36
C TRP A 53 -9.58 2.41 -8.96
N LEU A 54 -8.66 2.71 -8.04
CA LEU A 54 -8.76 2.19 -6.68
C LEU A 54 -10.02 2.67 -5.98
N ALA A 55 -10.34 3.95 -6.12
CA ALA A 55 -11.53 4.51 -5.50
C ALA A 55 -12.79 3.80 -5.99
N ASP A 56 -12.85 3.53 -7.29
CA ASP A 56 -13.99 2.83 -7.86
C ASP A 56 -14.08 1.40 -7.35
N GLU A 57 -12.96 0.68 -7.36
CA GLU A 57 -12.94 -0.71 -6.92
C GLU A 57 -13.25 -0.86 -5.44
N ALA A 58 -12.76 0.05 -4.63
CA ALA A 58 -13.00 0.00 -3.19
C ALA A 58 -14.28 0.69 -2.77
N ALA A 59 -14.98 1.32 -3.70
CA ALA A 59 -16.22 2.07 -3.45
C ALA A 59 -15.97 3.19 -2.44
N LEU A 60 -14.88 3.92 -2.63
CA LEU A 60 -14.52 5.02 -1.76
C LEU A 60 -14.44 6.32 -2.53
N ASN A 61 -14.59 7.43 -1.80
CA ASN A 61 -14.46 8.75 -2.39
C ASN A 61 -13.00 9.01 -2.78
N ARG A 62 -12.79 9.45 -4.01
CA ARG A 62 -11.44 9.63 -4.55
C ARG A 62 -10.62 10.66 -3.76
N GLU A 63 -11.22 11.79 -3.43
CA GLU A 63 -10.52 12.82 -2.67
C GLU A 63 -10.14 12.35 -1.29
N SER A 64 -11.07 11.67 -0.62
CA SER A 64 -10.79 11.10 0.69
C SER A 64 -9.66 10.08 0.61
N LEU A 65 -9.65 9.29 -0.43
CA LEU A 65 -8.65 8.26 -0.60
C LEU A 65 -7.26 8.87 -0.75
N TYR A 66 -7.13 9.93 -1.56
CA TYR A 66 -5.85 10.63 -1.68
C TYR A 66 -5.38 11.14 -0.34
N ARG A 67 -6.31 11.67 0.44
CA ARG A 67 -5.97 12.23 1.74
C ARG A 67 -5.54 11.17 2.73
N THR A 68 -6.23 10.04 2.74
CA THR A 68 -5.94 9.00 3.71
C THR A 68 -4.70 8.18 3.38
N LEU A 69 -4.35 8.07 2.10
CA LEU A 69 -3.14 7.35 1.69
C LEU A 69 -2.01 8.35 1.46
N SER A 70 -1.66 9.09 2.50
CA SER A 70 -0.62 10.11 2.42
C SER A 70 0.19 10.10 3.70
N LEU A 71 1.23 10.93 3.74
CA LEU A 71 2.10 11.02 4.90
C LEU A 71 1.37 11.45 6.16
N LYS A 72 0.19 12.06 6.03
CA LYS A 72 -0.61 12.47 7.17
C LYS A 72 -1.92 11.72 7.27
N GLY A 73 -2.03 10.65 6.50
CA GLY A 73 -3.27 9.92 6.44
C GLY A 73 -3.50 9.05 7.67
N ASN A 74 -4.77 8.75 7.88
CA ASN A 74 -5.16 7.89 8.98
C ASN A 74 -6.45 7.16 8.57
N PRO A 75 -6.32 6.13 7.74
CA PRO A 75 -7.50 5.43 7.23
C PRO A 75 -8.21 4.65 8.31
N ARG A 76 -9.51 4.61 8.21
CA ARG A 76 -10.30 3.74 9.06
C ARG A 76 -10.05 2.29 8.66
N LEU A 77 -10.20 1.40 9.61
CA LEU A 77 -9.91 -0.01 9.37
C LEU A 77 -10.72 -0.56 8.19
N PHE A 78 -12.02 -0.28 8.14
CA PHE A 78 -12.85 -0.83 7.07
C PHE A 78 -12.42 -0.29 5.70
N ASN A 79 -12.03 0.97 5.65
CA ASN A 79 -11.54 1.54 4.39
C ASN A 79 -10.21 0.89 3.98
N LEU A 80 -9.35 0.64 4.95
CA LEU A 80 -8.08 -0.01 4.68
C LEU A 80 -8.32 -1.42 4.13
N LEU A 81 -9.24 -2.16 4.75
CA LEU A 81 -9.55 -3.50 4.28
C LEU A 81 -10.13 -3.48 2.86
N ALA A 82 -10.96 -2.47 2.56
CA ALA A 82 -11.51 -2.34 1.22
C ALA A 82 -10.43 -2.07 0.20
N VAL A 83 -9.45 -1.23 0.56
CA VAL A 83 -8.34 -0.92 -0.34
C VAL A 83 -7.50 -2.16 -0.59
N LEU A 84 -7.17 -2.89 0.47
CA LEU A 84 -6.39 -4.11 0.31
C LEU A 84 -7.11 -5.12 -0.58
N GLY A 85 -8.41 -5.31 -0.34
CA GLY A 85 -9.20 -6.22 -1.17
C GLY A 85 -9.22 -5.80 -2.62
N ALA A 86 -9.31 -4.49 -2.88
CA ALA A 86 -9.35 -3.99 -4.25
C ALA A 86 -8.05 -4.29 -5.00
N VAL A 87 -6.92 -4.29 -4.31
CA VAL A 87 -5.65 -4.59 -4.96
C VAL A 87 -5.28 -6.06 -4.87
N GLY A 88 -6.22 -6.89 -4.39
CA GLY A 88 -6.02 -8.34 -4.39
C GLY A 88 -5.26 -8.89 -3.19
N LEU A 89 -5.24 -8.15 -2.10
CA LEU A 89 -4.51 -8.55 -0.90
C LEU A 89 -5.44 -8.66 0.29
N GLU A 90 -4.98 -9.35 1.32
CA GLU A 90 -5.75 -9.45 2.55
C GLU A 90 -4.84 -9.24 3.74
N LEU A 91 -5.44 -8.75 4.80
CA LEU A 91 -4.73 -8.51 6.05
C LEU A 91 -4.62 -9.80 6.85
N SER A 92 -3.46 -10.03 7.44
CA SER A 92 -3.22 -11.22 8.24
C SER A 92 -2.50 -10.82 9.52
N ILE A 93 -2.82 -11.50 10.61
CA ILE A 93 -2.25 -11.19 11.92
C ILE A 93 -1.40 -12.37 12.35
N GLN A 94 -0.20 -12.07 12.82
CA GLN A 94 0.72 -13.10 13.29
C GLN A 94 1.21 -12.76 14.68
N THR A 95 1.63 -13.79 15.40
CA THR A 95 2.20 -13.54 16.73
C THR A 95 3.52 -12.81 16.58
N LYS A 96 3.80 -11.93 17.52
CA LYS A 96 5.03 -11.20 17.52
C LYS A 96 6.13 -12.07 18.11
N PRO A 97 7.31 -12.14 17.48
CA PRO A 97 8.40 -12.93 18.06
C PRO A 97 8.82 -12.36 19.40
N LYS A 98 8.88 -13.22 20.42
CA LYS A 98 9.22 -12.75 21.76
C LYS A 98 10.61 -12.16 21.85
N CYS A 99 11.55 -12.77 21.19
CA CYS A 99 12.92 -12.31 21.26
C CYS A 99 13.16 -11.00 20.50
N ALA A 100 12.23 -10.59 19.69
CA ALA A 100 12.43 -9.45 18.81
C ALA A 100 12.37 -8.13 19.53
N HIS A 101 11.78 -8.09 20.70
CA HIS A 101 11.56 -6.83 21.37
C HIS A 101 12.43 -6.62 22.57
N VAL A 102 13.37 -7.44 22.70
CA VAL A 102 14.29 -7.36 23.82
C VAL A 102 14.91 -5.99 23.93
#